data_4dd2d37a0a881b159ebb1e51a0cabf86
#
_entry.id   4dd2d37a0a881b159ebb1e51a0cabf86
#
_cell.length_a   1.000
_cell.length_b   1.000
_cell.length_c   1.000
_cell.angle_alpha   90.00
_cell.angle_beta   90.00
_cell.angle_gamma   90.00
#
_symmetry.space_group_name_H-M   'P 1'
#
loop_
_entity.id
_entity.type
_entity.pdbx_description
1 polymer ?
#
loop_
_entity_poly.entity_id
_entity_poly.type
_entity_poly.pdbx_seq_one_letter_code
_entity_poly.pdbx_strand_id
1 'polypeptide(L)'
;ALGMTIDREKITEHVTKAGQLPAYAMTPPNTRGYYPPINLSFDPQAAQKLLAEAGYPNGEGFPATEILYNTNEGHRKVAVAIQQMWREHLNIDIKLLNQEWKVYLDSESNGDYQISRAGWIGDYVDPNNFLDMFICDGGNNRTGWCNEEYDRLVLDVAPRAKTHDARMAI
;
A
#
# COMPACT_ATOMS: atom_id res chain seq x y z
N ALA A 1 0.69 6.46 10.73
CA ALA A 1 0.18 5.62 11.82
C ALA A 1 -0.29 4.26 11.32
N LEU A 2 -1.36 4.18 10.49
CA LEU A 2 -1.99 2.92 10.09
C LEU A 2 -1.02 1.89 9.50
N GLY A 3 -0.19 2.26 8.54
CA GLY A 3 0.76 1.36 7.90
C GLY A 3 1.87 0.83 8.84
N MET A 4 2.20 1.56 9.90
CA MET A 4 3.21 1.17 10.89
C MET A 4 2.73 0.11 11.88
N THR A 5 1.44 -0.18 11.94
CA THR A 5 0.84 -1.22 12.77
C THR A 5 0.47 -2.48 12.00
N ILE A 6 0.80 -2.53 10.71
CA ILE A 6 0.65 -3.75 9.90
C ILE A 6 1.92 -4.58 10.01
N ASP A 7 1.84 -5.67 10.76
CA ASP A 7 2.91 -6.67 10.89
C ASP A 7 2.93 -7.56 9.64
N ARG A 8 3.75 -7.16 8.67
CA ARG A 8 3.83 -7.82 7.36
C ARG A 8 4.44 -9.21 7.45
N GLU A 9 5.33 -9.42 8.41
CA GLU A 9 5.96 -10.72 8.67
C GLU A 9 4.93 -11.71 9.19
N LYS A 10 4.12 -11.32 10.18
CA LYS A 10 3.00 -12.16 10.64
C LYS A 10 1.98 -12.45 9.54
N ILE A 11 1.71 -11.49 8.65
CA ILE A 11 0.80 -11.73 7.52
C ILE A 11 1.38 -12.79 6.59
N THR A 12 2.65 -12.68 6.20
CA THR A 12 3.28 -13.64 5.28
C THR A 12 3.45 -15.02 5.91
N GLU A 13 3.81 -15.10 7.19
CA GLU A 13 4.07 -16.34 7.90
C GLU A 13 2.77 -17.07 8.31
N HIS A 14 1.77 -16.34 8.79
CA HIS A 14 0.60 -16.97 9.43
C HIS A 14 -0.69 -16.84 8.64
N VAL A 15 -0.82 -15.86 7.74
CA VAL A 15 -2.04 -15.62 6.97
C VAL A 15 -1.93 -16.15 5.54
N THR A 16 -0.93 -15.71 4.78
CA THR A 16 -0.80 -16.12 3.37
C THR A 16 -0.09 -17.46 3.20
N LYS A 17 0.97 -17.73 3.94
CA LYS A 17 1.65 -19.05 4.06
C LYS A 17 2.12 -19.68 2.75
N ALA A 18 2.37 -18.90 1.70
CA ALA A 18 2.75 -19.42 0.40
C ALA A 18 4.16 -18.94 -0.04
N GLY A 19 5.02 -18.61 0.93
CA GLY A 19 6.40 -18.19 0.67
C GLY A 19 6.55 -16.75 0.20
N GLN A 20 5.52 -15.92 0.35
CA GLN A 20 5.62 -14.50 0.06
C GLN A 20 6.61 -13.82 1.00
N LEU A 21 7.31 -12.83 0.48
CA LEU A 21 8.16 -11.94 1.28
C LEU A 21 7.34 -10.77 1.82
N PRO A 22 7.62 -10.31 3.06
CA PRO A 22 7.02 -9.09 3.58
C PRO A 22 7.46 -7.88 2.73
N ALA A 23 6.51 -7.09 2.25
CA ALA A 23 6.77 -5.94 1.39
C ALA A 23 6.75 -4.63 2.20
N TYR A 24 7.83 -3.87 2.14
CA TYR A 24 7.98 -2.56 2.77
C TYR A 24 8.00 -1.40 1.78
N ALA A 25 7.90 -1.73 0.50
CA ALA A 25 7.79 -0.79 -0.61
C ALA A 25 6.88 -1.36 -1.70
N MET A 26 6.43 -0.52 -2.62
CA MET A 26 5.58 -0.95 -3.73
C MET A 26 6.37 -1.78 -4.75
N THR A 27 7.57 -1.35 -5.11
CA THR A 27 8.46 -2.12 -5.98
C THR A 27 9.08 -3.29 -5.21
N PRO A 28 8.96 -4.54 -5.69
CA PRO A 28 9.64 -5.67 -5.06
C PRO A 28 11.16 -5.48 -5.05
N PRO A 29 11.84 -5.91 -3.98
CA PRO A 29 13.29 -5.80 -3.90
C PRO A 29 13.97 -6.62 -5.01
N ASN A 30 15.13 -6.17 -5.45
CA ASN A 30 15.91 -6.77 -6.54
C ASN A 30 15.20 -6.79 -7.91
N THR A 31 14.23 -5.91 -8.12
CA THR A 31 13.63 -5.73 -9.45
C THR A 31 14.67 -5.10 -10.37
N ARG A 32 15.31 -5.90 -11.22
CA ARG A 32 16.42 -5.48 -12.09
C ARG A 32 17.57 -4.78 -11.34
N GLY A 33 17.86 -5.24 -10.13
CA GLY A 33 18.91 -4.64 -9.29
C GLY A 33 18.48 -3.42 -8.48
N TYR A 34 17.22 -3.02 -8.56
CA TYR A 34 16.67 -1.95 -7.72
C TYR A 34 16.29 -2.49 -6.34
N TYR A 35 16.71 -1.78 -5.32
CA TYR A 35 16.36 -2.06 -3.91
C TYR A 35 15.70 -0.83 -3.32
N PRO A 36 14.38 -0.79 -3.21
CA PRO A 36 13.68 0.36 -2.65
C PRO A 36 14.07 0.56 -1.17
N PRO A 37 14.17 1.80 -0.71
CA PRO A 37 14.41 2.09 0.69
C PRO A 37 13.24 1.60 1.57
N ILE A 38 13.56 1.07 2.75
CA ILE A 38 12.56 0.71 3.75
C ILE A 38 12.23 1.96 4.56
N ASN A 39 11.11 2.58 4.24
CA ASN A 39 10.68 3.83 4.89
C ASN A 39 9.58 3.63 5.95
N LEU A 40 8.98 2.45 6.02
CA LEU A 40 7.86 2.17 6.90
C LEU A 40 8.08 0.82 7.62
N SER A 41 8.63 0.85 8.82
CA SER A 41 8.78 -0.32 9.69
C SER A 41 7.54 -0.56 10.55
N PHE A 42 7.42 -1.77 11.09
CA PHE A 42 6.44 -2.08 12.13
C PHE A 42 6.85 -1.42 13.44
N ASP A 43 6.11 -0.41 13.87
CA ASP A 43 6.32 0.33 15.12
C ASP A 43 4.97 0.84 15.68
N PRO A 44 4.27 0.01 16.47
CA PRO A 44 2.99 0.38 17.06
C PRO A 44 3.07 1.59 18.00
N GLN A 45 4.19 1.77 18.70
CA GLN A 45 4.35 2.87 19.66
C GLN A 45 4.45 4.22 18.93
N ALA A 46 5.30 4.29 17.91
CA ALA A 46 5.39 5.48 17.06
C ALA A 46 4.05 5.74 16.32
N ALA A 47 3.36 4.68 15.91
CA ALA A 47 2.04 4.79 15.27
C ALA A 47 0.98 5.39 16.20
N GLN A 48 0.93 4.97 17.46
CA GLN A 48 0.01 5.53 18.46
C GLN A 48 0.28 7.01 18.71
N LYS A 49 1.55 7.39 18.80
CA LYS A 49 1.94 8.80 18.94
C LYS A 49 1.48 9.65 17.75
N LEU A 50 1.76 9.19 16.53
CA LEU A 50 1.31 9.87 15.31
C LEU A 50 -0.21 9.96 15.20
N LEU A 51 -0.93 8.93 15.65
CA LEU A 51 -2.39 8.95 15.66
C LEU A 51 -2.94 9.99 16.65
N ALA A 52 -2.32 10.08 17.84
CA ALA A 52 -2.68 11.07 18.83
C ALA A 52 -2.37 12.50 18.35
N GLU A 53 -1.23 12.72 17.71
CA GLU A 53 -0.85 14.01 17.07
C GLU A 53 -1.84 14.41 15.96
N ALA A 54 -2.41 13.42 15.26
CA ALA A 54 -3.46 13.65 14.25
C ALA A 54 -4.85 13.93 14.86
N GLY A 55 -4.99 13.98 16.18
CA GLY A 55 -6.23 14.28 16.87
C GLY A 55 -7.06 13.08 17.32
N TYR A 56 -6.52 11.86 17.22
CA TYR A 56 -7.21 10.62 17.57
C TYR A 56 -6.46 9.83 18.66
N PRO A 57 -6.26 10.40 19.86
CA PRO A 57 -5.56 9.71 20.94
C PRO A 57 -6.29 8.40 21.29
N ASN A 58 -5.54 7.29 21.32
CA ASN A 58 -6.10 5.96 21.59
C ASN A 58 -7.28 5.58 20.64
N GLY A 59 -7.30 6.09 19.42
CA GLY A 59 -8.36 5.85 18.44
C GLY A 59 -9.67 6.61 18.68
N GLU A 60 -9.76 7.41 19.74
CA GLU A 60 -10.97 8.17 20.07
C GLU A 60 -11.35 9.14 18.95
N GLY A 61 -12.60 9.08 18.50
CA GLY A 61 -13.10 9.94 17.43
C GLY A 61 -12.59 9.61 16.03
N PHE A 62 -11.85 8.52 15.85
CA PHE A 62 -11.41 8.09 14.51
C PHE A 62 -12.63 7.89 13.60
N PRO A 63 -12.64 8.44 12.37
CA PRO A 63 -13.79 8.38 11.48
C PRO A 63 -14.18 6.95 11.13
N ALA A 64 -15.47 6.74 10.89
CA ALA A 64 -15.96 5.47 10.37
C ALA A 64 -15.28 5.17 9.03
N THR A 65 -14.51 4.13 8.99
CA THR A 65 -13.65 3.76 7.86
C THR A 65 -13.87 2.30 7.50
N GLU A 66 -13.69 1.97 6.22
CA GLU A 66 -13.78 0.60 5.74
C GLU A 66 -12.64 0.24 4.79
N ILE A 67 -12.28 -1.05 4.74
CA ILE A 67 -11.40 -1.62 3.73
C ILE A 67 -12.26 -2.28 2.66
N LEU A 68 -12.22 -1.74 1.45
CA LEU A 68 -12.74 -2.37 0.25
C LEU A 68 -11.81 -3.51 -0.20
N TYR A 69 -12.37 -4.67 -0.51
CA TYR A 69 -11.63 -5.77 -1.15
C TYR A 69 -12.55 -6.59 -2.06
N ASN A 70 -11.99 -7.13 -3.15
CA ASN A 70 -12.74 -8.02 -4.03
C ASN A 70 -12.91 -9.42 -3.43
N THR A 71 -13.99 -10.10 -3.81
CA THR A 71 -14.31 -11.45 -3.36
C THR A 71 -13.18 -12.43 -3.70
N ASN A 72 -12.42 -12.79 -2.68
CA ASN A 72 -11.34 -13.77 -2.71
C ASN A 72 -11.00 -14.14 -1.26
N GLU A 73 -10.86 -15.41 -0.97
CA GLU A 73 -10.62 -15.88 0.41
C GLU A 73 -9.27 -15.40 0.98
N GLY A 74 -8.23 -15.37 0.16
CA GLY A 74 -6.91 -14.84 0.57
C GLY A 74 -6.99 -13.34 0.89
N HIS A 75 -7.69 -12.56 0.06
CA HIS A 75 -7.87 -11.12 0.29
C HIS A 75 -8.68 -10.84 1.55
N ARG A 76 -9.72 -11.63 1.80
CA ARG A 76 -10.51 -11.55 3.03
C ARG A 76 -9.65 -11.81 4.26
N LYS A 77 -8.82 -12.84 4.26
CA LYS A 77 -7.93 -13.17 5.38
C LYS A 77 -6.95 -12.03 5.68
N VAL A 78 -6.36 -11.43 4.66
CA VAL A 78 -5.46 -10.27 4.82
C VAL A 78 -6.21 -9.06 5.38
N ALA A 79 -7.39 -8.74 4.86
CA ALA A 79 -8.21 -7.63 5.35
C ALA A 79 -8.61 -7.82 6.82
N VAL A 80 -9.01 -9.04 7.22
CA VAL A 80 -9.32 -9.39 8.62
C VAL A 80 -8.09 -9.25 9.51
N ALA A 81 -6.92 -9.69 9.05
CA ALA A 81 -5.69 -9.55 9.83
C ALA A 81 -5.33 -8.08 10.08
N ILE A 82 -5.43 -7.23 9.06
CA ILE A 82 -5.20 -5.79 9.18
C ILE A 82 -6.22 -5.14 10.12
N GLN A 83 -7.51 -5.48 9.99
CA GLN A 83 -8.57 -4.99 10.88
C GLN A 83 -8.24 -5.31 12.36
N GLN A 84 -7.80 -6.55 12.64
CA GLN A 84 -7.42 -6.97 13.99
C GLN A 84 -6.19 -6.22 14.50
N MET A 85 -5.17 -6.03 13.68
CA MET A 85 -3.96 -5.29 14.04
C MET A 85 -4.29 -3.82 14.37
N TRP A 86 -5.16 -3.17 13.62
CA TRP A 86 -5.58 -1.79 13.91
C TRP A 86 -6.41 -1.69 15.17
N ARG A 87 -7.25 -2.68 15.43
CA ARG A 87 -7.99 -2.76 16.70
C ARG A 87 -7.05 -2.96 17.88
N GLU A 88 -6.10 -3.89 17.78
CA GLU A 88 -5.16 -4.23 18.83
C GLU A 88 -4.20 -3.06 19.15
N HIS A 89 -3.62 -2.47 18.12
CA HIS A 89 -2.54 -1.49 18.29
C HIS A 89 -3.02 -0.03 18.36
N LEU A 90 -4.14 0.30 17.74
CA LEU A 90 -4.62 1.68 17.63
C LEU A 90 -6.01 1.90 18.24
N ASN A 91 -6.67 0.82 18.70
CA ASN A 91 -8.05 0.85 19.17
C ASN A 91 -9.04 1.43 18.13
N ILE A 92 -8.78 1.16 16.84
CA ILE A 92 -9.62 1.58 15.73
C ILE A 92 -10.44 0.40 15.24
N ASP A 93 -11.76 0.57 15.21
CA ASP A 93 -12.67 -0.39 14.57
C ASP A 93 -12.97 0.06 13.15
N ILE A 94 -12.66 -0.80 12.18
CA ILE A 94 -12.97 -0.57 10.77
C ILE A 94 -13.91 -1.65 10.24
N LYS A 95 -14.66 -1.32 9.20
CA LYS A 95 -15.51 -2.28 8.50
C LYS A 95 -14.77 -2.93 7.33
N LEU A 96 -15.23 -4.10 6.94
CA LEU A 96 -14.74 -4.81 5.76
C LEU A 96 -15.85 -4.80 4.70
N LEU A 97 -15.57 -4.19 3.55
CA LEU A 97 -16.50 -4.11 2.42
C LEU A 97 -16.05 -5.08 1.33
N ASN A 98 -16.78 -6.19 1.20
CA ASN A 98 -16.56 -7.16 0.13
C ASN A 98 -17.40 -6.83 -1.09
N GLN A 99 -16.78 -6.80 -2.26
CA GLN A 99 -17.48 -6.62 -3.54
C GLN A 99 -17.09 -7.72 -4.53
N GLU A 100 -18.02 -8.06 -5.42
CA GLU A 100 -17.74 -8.87 -6.60
C GLU A 100 -16.74 -8.12 -7.50
N TRP A 101 -15.96 -8.85 -8.30
CA TRP A 101 -14.81 -8.32 -9.03
C TRP A 101 -15.12 -7.10 -9.90
N LYS A 102 -16.22 -7.12 -10.66
CA LYS A 102 -16.58 -5.99 -11.55
C LYS A 102 -16.99 -4.76 -10.74
N VAL A 103 -17.81 -4.96 -9.70
CA VAL A 103 -18.24 -3.87 -8.82
C VAL A 103 -17.05 -3.26 -8.08
N TYR A 104 -16.11 -4.11 -7.63
CA TYR A 104 -14.87 -3.68 -7.00
C TYR A 104 -14.02 -2.81 -7.94
N LEU A 105 -13.86 -3.22 -9.21
CA LEU A 105 -13.12 -2.43 -10.20
C LEU A 105 -13.77 -1.08 -10.49
N ASP A 106 -15.10 -1.04 -10.56
CA ASP A 106 -15.85 0.21 -10.74
C ASP A 106 -15.65 1.14 -9.53
N SER A 107 -15.77 0.60 -8.31
CA SER A 107 -15.54 1.37 -7.08
C SER A 107 -14.11 1.91 -7.00
N GLU A 108 -13.09 1.10 -7.34
CA GLU A 108 -11.70 1.57 -7.38
C GLU A 108 -11.48 2.66 -8.44
N SER A 109 -12.07 2.49 -9.62
CA SER A 109 -11.91 3.44 -10.72
C SER A 109 -12.57 4.79 -10.44
N ASN A 110 -13.67 4.78 -9.68
CA ASN A 110 -14.40 5.98 -9.30
C ASN A 110 -13.87 6.63 -8.00
N GLY A 111 -12.96 5.96 -7.27
CA GLY A 111 -12.50 6.41 -5.97
C GLY A 111 -13.54 6.25 -4.84
N ASP A 112 -14.50 5.35 -5.00
CA ASP A 112 -15.60 5.09 -4.05
C ASP A 112 -15.11 4.20 -2.89
N TYR A 113 -14.05 4.60 -2.22
CA TYR A 113 -13.48 3.91 -1.06
C TYR A 113 -12.62 4.85 -0.21
N GLN A 114 -12.43 4.55 1.07
CA GLN A 114 -11.43 5.21 1.92
C GLN A 114 -10.11 4.43 1.90
N ILE A 115 -10.19 3.11 1.97
CA ILE A 115 -9.03 2.21 1.90
C ILE A 115 -9.39 1.05 0.98
N SER A 116 -8.58 0.80 -0.03
CA SER A 116 -8.73 -0.37 -0.89
C SER A 116 -7.59 -1.36 -0.69
N ARG A 117 -7.91 -2.64 -0.64
CA ARG A 117 -6.95 -3.73 -0.77
C ARG A 117 -6.75 -4.05 -2.24
N ALA A 118 -5.71 -3.55 -2.82
CA ALA A 118 -5.35 -3.80 -4.20
C ALA A 118 -4.08 -4.67 -4.34
N GLY A 119 -3.72 -5.00 -5.55
CA GLY A 119 -2.48 -5.68 -5.90
C GLY A 119 -2.07 -5.38 -7.32
N TRP A 120 -0.79 -5.49 -7.59
CA TRP A 120 -0.23 -5.34 -8.92
C TRP A 120 0.64 -6.54 -9.29
N ILE A 121 0.46 -7.06 -10.48
CA ILE A 121 1.30 -8.09 -11.07
C ILE A 121 2.10 -7.41 -12.17
N GLY A 122 3.44 -7.41 -12.03
CA GLY A 122 4.28 -6.74 -13.01
C GLY A 122 4.27 -7.45 -14.37
N ASP A 123 4.11 -6.68 -15.44
CA ASP A 123 4.11 -7.18 -16.82
C ASP A 123 5.54 -7.40 -17.35
N TYR A 124 6.50 -6.69 -16.77
CA TYR A 124 7.92 -6.78 -17.13
C TYR A 124 8.82 -6.49 -15.92
N VAL A 125 10.06 -6.98 -15.95
CA VAL A 125 11.01 -6.85 -14.85
C VAL A 125 11.74 -5.51 -14.92
N ASP A 126 11.11 -4.46 -14.43
CA ASP A 126 11.69 -3.13 -14.27
C ASP A 126 10.94 -2.36 -13.16
N PRO A 127 11.64 -1.55 -12.33
CA PRO A 127 11.01 -0.74 -11.29
C PRO A 127 9.88 0.14 -11.80
N ASN A 128 10.00 0.66 -13.02
CA ASN A 128 9.00 1.52 -13.63
C ASN A 128 7.61 0.88 -13.71
N ASN A 129 7.53 -0.44 -13.87
CA ASN A 129 6.26 -1.17 -13.88
C ASN A 129 5.42 -0.98 -12.61
N PHE A 130 6.08 -0.66 -11.50
CA PHE A 130 5.45 -0.42 -10.21
C PHE A 130 5.36 1.08 -9.89
N LEU A 131 6.30 1.88 -10.38
CA LEU A 131 6.37 3.30 -10.07
C LEU A 131 5.40 4.11 -10.95
N ASP A 132 5.20 3.77 -12.20
CA ASP A 132 4.28 4.48 -13.10
C ASP A 132 2.80 4.35 -12.71
N MET A 133 2.47 3.42 -11.82
CA MET A 133 1.13 3.29 -11.25
C MET A 133 0.64 4.52 -10.49
N PHE A 134 1.54 5.38 -10.02
CA PHE A 134 1.20 6.52 -9.16
C PHE A 134 1.42 7.89 -9.82
N ILE A 135 1.69 7.93 -11.13
CA ILE A 135 1.78 9.19 -11.86
C ILE A 135 0.43 9.92 -11.86
N CYS A 136 0.47 11.24 -11.86
CA CYS A 136 -0.74 12.08 -11.90
C CYS A 136 -1.58 11.74 -13.14
N ASP A 137 -2.87 11.62 -12.95
CA ASP A 137 -3.84 11.31 -14.01
C ASP A 137 -3.55 10.01 -14.80
N GLY A 138 -2.65 9.17 -14.30
CA GLY A 138 -2.33 7.87 -14.90
C GLY A 138 -3.52 6.90 -14.77
N GLY A 139 -3.82 6.14 -15.83
CA GLY A 139 -4.95 5.22 -15.85
C GLY A 139 -4.92 4.09 -14.80
N ASN A 140 -3.74 3.82 -14.23
CA ASN A 140 -3.55 2.86 -13.14
C ASN A 140 -3.56 3.51 -11.75
N ASN A 141 -3.43 4.85 -11.69
CA ASN A 141 -3.49 5.58 -10.43
C ASN A 141 -4.95 5.77 -10.00
N ARG A 142 -5.39 4.93 -9.11
CA ARG A 142 -6.76 4.95 -8.56
C ARG A 142 -6.85 5.63 -7.20
N THR A 143 -5.73 6.19 -6.71
CA THR A 143 -5.64 6.77 -5.38
C THR A 143 -6.01 8.25 -5.32
N GLY A 144 -6.03 8.93 -6.47
CA GLY A 144 -6.14 10.38 -6.55
C GLY A 144 -4.90 11.13 -6.04
N TRP A 145 -3.85 10.42 -5.62
CA TRP A 145 -2.58 11.04 -5.23
C TRP A 145 -1.86 11.59 -6.46
N CYS A 146 -1.30 12.78 -6.33
CA CYS A 146 -0.56 13.45 -7.40
C CYS A 146 0.63 14.22 -6.81
N ASN A 147 1.79 14.11 -7.45
CA ASN A 147 2.99 14.86 -7.08
C ASN A 147 3.84 15.10 -8.34
N GLU A 148 3.95 16.35 -8.75
CA GLU A 148 4.68 16.76 -9.97
C GLU A 148 6.16 16.37 -9.94
N GLU A 149 6.80 16.41 -8.78
CA GLU A 149 8.22 16.01 -8.66
C GLU A 149 8.36 14.49 -8.81
N TYR A 150 7.42 13.71 -8.29
CA TYR A 150 7.37 12.26 -8.53
C TYR A 150 7.25 11.97 -10.03
N ASP A 151 6.30 12.61 -10.70
CA ASP A 151 6.10 12.45 -12.14
C ASP A 151 7.34 12.81 -12.93
N ARG A 152 7.97 13.94 -12.58
CA ARG A 152 9.22 14.36 -13.20
C ARG A 152 10.34 13.32 -13.04
N LEU A 153 10.47 12.74 -11.85
CA LEU A 153 11.47 11.70 -11.59
C LEU A 153 11.20 10.43 -12.40
N VAL A 154 9.96 9.95 -12.41
CA VAL A 154 9.58 8.70 -13.09
C VAL A 154 9.56 8.83 -14.61
N LEU A 155 8.97 9.92 -15.13
CA LEU A 155 8.71 10.07 -16.58
C LEU A 155 9.86 10.76 -17.34
N ASP A 156 10.70 11.54 -16.65
CA ASP A 156 11.67 12.41 -17.31
C ASP A 156 13.11 12.09 -16.88
N VAL A 157 13.38 12.09 -15.59
CA VAL A 157 14.76 11.97 -15.08
C VAL A 157 15.27 10.53 -15.18
N ALA A 158 14.52 9.57 -14.67
CA ALA A 158 14.93 8.17 -14.68
C ALA A 158 15.12 7.59 -16.09
N PRO A 159 14.24 7.84 -17.08
CA PRO A 159 14.46 7.39 -18.47
C PRO A 159 15.69 7.98 -19.15
N ARG A 160 16.13 9.17 -18.74
CA ARG A 160 17.29 9.88 -19.33
C ARG A 160 18.60 9.60 -18.59
N ALA A 161 18.59 8.80 -17.54
CA ALA A 161 19.79 8.43 -16.80
C ALA A 161 20.81 7.73 -17.72
N LYS A 162 22.06 8.17 -17.66
CA LYS A 162 23.11 7.68 -18.58
C LYS A 162 23.59 6.26 -18.27
N THR A 163 23.39 5.81 -17.06
CA THR A 163 23.79 4.46 -16.60
C THR A 163 22.67 3.81 -15.83
N HIS A 164 22.71 2.48 -15.76
CA HIS A 164 21.77 1.70 -14.96
C HIS A 164 21.81 2.13 -13.48
N ASP A 165 23.00 2.23 -12.90
CA ASP A 165 23.16 2.59 -11.48
C ASP A 165 22.63 3.99 -11.17
N ALA A 166 22.89 4.97 -12.07
CA ALA A 166 22.34 6.30 -11.92
C ALA A 166 20.79 6.31 -12.00
N ARG A 167 20.21 5.44 -12.82
CA ARG A 167 18.75 5.30 -12.89
C ARG A 167 18.17 4.66 -11.62
N MET A 168 18.84 3.66 -11.05
CA MET A 168 18.38 2.99 -9.82
C MET A 168 18.53 3.87 -8.57
N ALA A 169 19.31 4.95 -8.64
CA ALA A 169 19.51 5.90 -7.55
C ALA A 169 18.51 7.08 -7.54
N ILE A 170 17.66 7.19 -8.57
CA ILE A 170 16.59 8.18 -8.70
C ILE A 170 15.35 7.68 -7.99
#